data_58c4046d46193e0085006a46250ea0ee
#
_entry.id   58c4046d46193e0085006a46250ea0ee
#
_cell.length_a   1.000
_cell.length_b   1.000
_cell.length_c   1.000
_cell.angle_alpha   90.00
_cell.angle_beta   90.00
_cell.angle_gamma   90.00
#
_symmetry.space_group_name_H-M   'P 1'
#
loop_
_entity.id
_entity.type
_entity.pdbx_description
1 polymer ?
#
loop_
_entity_poly.entity_id
_entity_poly.type
_entity_poly.pdbx_seq_one_letter_code
_entity_poly.pdbx_strand_id
1 'polypeptide(L)'
;MQSSDSADMTRVGPGTIMGTMMRQYWLPACLSSEVTADGDPVRLMILCEKLIAFRDSSGRVGIMDHRCPHRCASLFIGRNEQNGIRCVYHGWKFDVDGKCVDMPSVPARMDFKEKVHAKAYKTYEANGLIWVYMGENQASPPPLPEIEATMHP
;
A
#
# COMPACT_ATOMS: atom_id res chain seq x y z
N MET A 1 -0.86 -25.86 25.98
CA MET A 1 -0.86 -24.49 25.41
C MET A 1 -2.10 -23.80 25.92
N GLN A 2 -1.95 -22.69 26.67
CA GLN A 2 -3.10 -21.95 27.20
C GLN A 2 -3.79 -21.20 26.07
N SER A 3 -5.09 -20.88 26.21
CA SER A 3 -5.86 -20.18 25.15
C SER A 3 -5.29 -18.80 24.81
N SER A 4 -4.60 -18.13 25.75
CA SER A 4 -3.86 -16.88 25.54
C SER A 4 -2.70 -17.06 24.55
N ASP A 5 -1.89 -18.13 24.70
CA ASP A 5 -0.72 -18.38 23.86
C ASP A 5 -1.15 -18.60 22.40
N SER A 6 -2.26 -19.31 22.19
CA SER A 6 -2.81 -19.52 20.85
C SER A 6 -3.28 -18.21 20.20
N ALA A 7 -3.90 -17.32 20.98
CA ALA A 7 -4.33 -16.01 20.47
C ALA A 7 -3.13 -15.13 20.08
N ASP A 8 -2.06 -15.13 20.86
CA ASP A 8 -0.85 -14.35 20.61
C ASP A 8 -0.12 -14.82 19.33
N MET A 9 -0.18 -16.12 19.04
CA MET A 9 0.43 -16.70 17.85
C MET A 9 -0.41 -16.58 16.57
N THR A 10 -1.72 -16.38 16.70
CA THR A 10 -2.64 -16.42 15.53
C THR A 10 -3.23 -15.06 15.13
N ARG A 11 -3.26 -14.10 16.05
CA ARG A 11 -3.76 -12.76 15.74
C ARG A 11 -2.68 -11.92 15.07
N VAL A 12 -2.93 -11.50 13.83
CA VAL A 12 -1.94 -10.79 12.99
C VAL A 12 -2.32 -9.32 12.71
N GLY A 13 -3.40 -8.83 13.28
CA GLY A 13 -3.83 -7.45 13.10
C GLY A 13 -2.87 -6.41 13.71
N PRO A 14 -3.08 -5.12 13.45
CA PRO A 14 -2.29 -4.05 14.05
C PRO A 14 -2.31 -4.13 15.58
N GLY A 15 -1.14 -3.94 16.22
CA GLY A 15 -0.98 -3.97 17.67
C GLY A 15 -0.98 -5.36 18.33
N THR A 16 -1.08 -6.44 17.54
CA THR A 16 -0.91 -7.80 18.07
C THR A 16 0.56 -8.21 18.03
N ILE A 17 0.98 -9.15 18.91
CA ILE A 17 2.37 -9.60 19.00
C ILE A 17 2.84 -10.19 17.67
N MET A 18 2.11 -11.18 17.13
CA MET A 18 2.45 -11.80 15.85
C MET A 18 2.34 -10.81 14.70
N GLY A 19 1.33 -9.94 14.67
CA GLY A 19 1.18 -8.91 13.66
C GLY A 19 2.35 -7.91 13.64
N THR A 20 2.85 -7.52 14.80
CA THR A 20 4.03 -6.66 14.94
C THR A 20 5.29 -7.37 14.43
N MET A 21 5.46 -8.65 14.77
CA MET A 21 6.58 -9.44 14.29
C MET A 21 6.55 -9.61 12.75
N MET A 22 5.41 -10.01 12.18
CA MET A 22 5.29 -10.25 10.74
C MET A 22 5.53 -8.99 9.91
N ARG A 23 5.19 -7.81 10.43
CA ARG A 23 5.44 -6.53 9.74
C ARG A 23 6.92 -6.19 9.57
N GLN A 24 7.82 -6.83 10.33
CA GLN A 24 9.26 -6.62 10.19
C GLN A 24 9.84 -7.33 8.94
N TYR A 25 9.06 -8.12 8.25
CA TYR A 25 9.47 -8.87 7.06
C TYR A 25 8.73 -8.39 5.83
N TRP A 26 9.32 -8.60 4.65
CA TRP A 26 8.63 -8.46 3.38
C TRP A 26 7.56 -9.54 3.25
N LEU A 27 6.37 -9.13 2.83
CA LEU A 27 5.24 -10.02 2.62
C LEU A 27 4.85 -10.01 1.13
N PRO A 28 4.54 -11.17 0.53
CA PRO A 28 3.99 -11.19 -0.82
C PRO A 28 2.60 -10.55 -0.80
N ALA A 29 2.35 -9.64 -1.73
CA ALA A 29 1.11 -8.88 -1.80
C ALA A 29 0.19 -9.36 -2.93
N CYS A 30 0.71 -9.40 -4.15
CA CYS A 30 -0.01 -9.83 -5.35
C CYS A 30 0.98 -10.18 -6.47
N LEU A 31 0.48 -10.71 -7.58
CA LEU A 31 1.28 -10.91 -8.78
C LEU A 31 1.52 -9.58 -9.49
N SER A 32 2.69 -9.43 -10.11
CA SER A 32 3.00 -8.25 -10.93
C SER A 32 2.01 -8.06 -12.08
N SER A 33 1.50 -9.16 -12.62
CA SER A 33 0.53 -9.17 -13.72
C SER A 33 -0.89 -8.71 -13.32
N GLU A 34 -1.20 -8.67 -12.02
CA GLU A 34 -2.51 -8.23 -11.54
C GLU A 34 -2.64 -6.70 -11.55
N VAL A 35 -1.52 -5.96 -11.55
CA VAL A 35 -1.51 -4.50 -11.56
C VAL A 35 -0.83 -3.98 -12.83
N THR A 36 -1.64 -3.48 -13.75
CA THR A 36 -1.17 -2.90 -15.01
C THR A 36 -1.02 -1.38 -14.91
N ALA A 37 -0.14 -0.78 -15.70
CA ALA A 37 0.04 0.67 -15.70
C ALA A 37 -1.26 1.39 -16.07
N ASP A 38 -1.67 2.36 -15.26
CA ASP A 38 -2.94 3.07 -15.35
C ASP A 38 -4.20 2.16 -15.31
N GLY A 39 -4.01 0.89 -14.93
CA GLY A 39 -5.12 -0.07 -14.76
C GLY A 39 -5.87 0.13 -13.45
N ASP A 40 -6.95 -0.63 -13.29
CA ASP A 40 -7.77 -0.58 -12.09
C ASP A 40 -6.98 -1.03 -10.85
N PRO A 41 -7.19 -0.38 -9.69
CA PRO A 41 -6.59 -0.82 -8.44
C PRO A 41 -7.06 -2.22 -8.03
N VAL A 42 -6.19 -2.98 -7.39
CA VAL A 42 -6.49 -4.31 -6.84
C VAL A 42 -6.69 -4.19 -5.32
N ARG A 43 -7.70 -4.88 -4.80
CA ARG A 43 -7.95 -4.96 -3.34
C ARG A 43 -7.04 -5.98 -2.70
N LEU A 44 -6.43 -5.59 -1.59
CA LEU A 44 -5.62 -6.48 -0.77
C LEU A 44 -6.14 -6.51 0.67
N MET A 45 -5.95 -7.65 1.33
CA MET A 45 -6.14 -7.82 2.76
C MET A 45 -4.87 -8.45 3.33
N ILE A 46 -4.00 -7.64 3.93
CA ILE A 46 -2.72 -8.10 4.48
C ILE A 46 -2.66 -7.74 5.96
N LEU A 47 -2.38 -8.73 6.81
CA LEU A 47 -2.32 -8.58 8.27
C LEU A 47 -3.51 -7.79 8.85
N CYS A 48 -4.73 -8.10 8.40
CA CYS A 48 -6.00 -7.46 8.77
C CYS A 48 -6.12 -5.99 8.35
N GLU A 49 -5.26 -5.48 7.49
CA GLU A 49 -5.40 -4.16 6.89
C GLU A 49 -5.97 -4.25 5.47
N LYS A 50 -7.00 -3.44 5.20
CA LYS A 50 -7.58 -3.29 3.86
C LYS A 50 -6.75 -2.29 3.07
N LEU A 51 -6.12 -2.75 2.02
CA LEU A 51 -5.22 -1.96 1.18
C LEU A 51 -5.70 -1.99 -0.28
N ILE A 52 -5.12 -1.13 -1.08
CA ILE A 52 -5.15 -1.20 -2.54
C ILE A 52 -3.73 -1.29 -3.08
N ALA A 53 -3.55 -2.01 -4.17
CA ALA A 53 -2.35 -1.97 -5.01
C ALA A 53 -2.70 -1.36 -6.36
N PHE A 54 -1.83 -0.55 -6.92
CA PHE A 54 -1.96 0.00 -8.26
C PHE A 54 -0.58 0.25 -8.87
N ARG A 55 -0.51 0.29 -10.20
CA ARG A 55 0.71 0.67 -10.93
C ARG A 55 0.47 1.99 -11.62
N ASP A 56 1.30 2.98 -11.35
CA ASP A 56 1.18 4.30 -11.95
C ASP A 56 1.60 4.32 -13.43
N SER A 57 1.40 5.45 -14.11
CA SER A 57 1.75 5.63 -15.52
C SER A 57 3.25 5.44 -15.82
N SER A 58 4.12 5.62 -14.82
CA SER A 58 5.57 5.42 -14.94
C SER A 58 6.02 3.99 -14.63
N GLY A 59 5.09 3.09 -14.31
CA GLY A 59 5.36 1.69 -14.02
C GLY A 59 5.68 1.41 -12.54
N ARG A 60 5.68 2.41 -11.65
CA ARG A 60 5.92 2.21 -10.22
C ARG A 60 4.68 1.64 -9.54
N VAL A 61 4.89 0.75 -8.59
CA VAL A 61 3.80 0.15 -7.81
C VAL A 61 3.62 0.87 -6.48
N GLY A 62 2.36 1.20 -6.15
CA GLY A 62 1.95 1.72 -4.85
C GLY A 62 1.04 0.74 -4.12
N ILE A 63 1.26 0.58 -2.82
CA ILE A 63 0.34 -0.12 -1.91
C ILE A 63 0.02 0.83 -0.76
N MET A 64 -1.28 1.10 -0.54
CA MET A 64 -1.71 2.06 0.47
C MET A 64 -3.07 1.70 1.07
N ASP A 65 -3.43 2.36 2.17
CA ASP A 65 -4.78 2.23 2.78
C ASP A 65 -5.86 2.48 1.71
N HIS A 66 -6.87 1.65 1.71
CA HIS A 66 -7.96 1.78 0.75
C HIS A 66 -8.80 3.05 0.95
N ARG A 67 -8.66 3.74 2.07
CA ARG A 67 -9.46 4.94 2.42
C ARG A 67 -8.69 6.21 2.12
N CYS A 68 -9.35 7.11 1.39
CA CYS A 68 -8.87 8.47 1.21
C CYS A 68 -8.80 9.19 2.57
N PRO A 69 -7.66 9.81 2.94
CA PRO A 69 -7.51 10.50 4.24
C PRO A 69 -8.43 11.70 4.41
N HIS A 70 -9.05 12.20 3.33
CA HIS A 70 -9.99 13.32 3.40
C HIS A 70 -11.30 12.93 4.12
N ARG A 71 -12.06 11.98 3.57
CA ARG A 71 -13.37 11.55 4.09
C ARG A 71 -13.60 10.05 3.95
N CYS A 72 -12.57 9.25 4.02
CA CYS A 72 -12.60 7.78 4.03
C CYS A 72 -13.30 7.14 2.82
N ALA A 73 -13.47 7.88 1.69
CA ALA A 73 -13.95 7.28 0.45
C ALA A 73 -12.95 6.22 -0.04
N SER A 74 -13.46 5.13 -0.62
CA SER A 74 -12.60 4.04 -1.09
C SER A 74 -11.78 4.46 -2.31
N LEU A 75 -10.46 4.40 -2.20
CA LEU A 75 -9.54 4.60 -3.31
C LEU A 75 -9.56 3.44 -4.31
N PHE A 76 -10.16 2.30 -3.95
CA PHE A 76 -10.37 1.19 -4.88
C PHE A 76 -11.22 1.56 -6.09
N ILE A 77 -12.20 2.44 -5.92
CA ILE A 77 -13.01 2.98 -7.01
C ILE A 77 -12.43 4.26 -7.59
N GLY A 78 -11.19 4.61 -7.18
CA GLY A 78 -10.45 5.74 -7.67
C GLY A 78 -9.97 5.54 -9.11
N ARG A 79 -9.58 6.62 -9.77
CA ARG A 79 -8.97 6.57 -11.10
C ARG A 79 -7.46 6.58 -10.97
N ASN A 80 -6.83 5.53 -11.49
CA ASN A 80 -5.39 5.47 -11.63
C ASN A 80 -5.00 6.22 -12.91
N GLU A 81 -4.39 7.39 -12.76
CA GLU A 81 -4.11 8.28 -13.89
C GLU A 81 -2.95 9.23 -13.57
N GLN A 82 -2.12 9.52 -14.56
CA GLN A 82 -1.09 10.57 -14.45
C GLN A 82 -0.23 10.43 -13.18
N ASN A 83 0.36 9.26 -13.00
CA ASN A 83 1.24 8.91 -11.88
C ASN A 83 0.59 8.98 -10.49
N GLY A 84 -0.68 8.58 -10.36
CA GLY A 84 -1.30 8.50 -9.06
C GLY A 84 -2.74 8.04 -9.07
N ILE A 85 -3.24 7.70 -7.90
CA ILE A 85 -4.62 7.29 -7.68
C ILE A 85 -5.48 8.50 -7.25
N ARG A 86 -6.49 8.83 -8.05
CA ARG A 86 -7.41 9.93 -7.79
C ARG A 86 -8.69 9.46 -7.14
N CYS A 87 -8.99 10.03 -5.97
CA CYS A 87 -10.23 9.79 -5.26
C CYS A 87 -11.43 10.35 -6.06
N VAL A 88 -12.46 9.53 -6.30
CA VAL A 88 -13.65 9.94 -7.06
C VAL A 88 -14.54 10.93 -6.29
N TYR A 89 -14.38 11.03 -4.95
CA TYR A 89 -15.28 11.85 -4.15
C TYR A 89 -14.97 13.38 -4.27
N HIS A 90 -13.70 13.79 -4.06
CA HIS A 90 -13.32 15.20 -4.15
C HIS A 90 -12.07 15.45 -5.01
N GLY A 91 -11.61 14.44 -5.76
CA GLY A 91 -10.53 14.56 -6.72
C GLY A 91 -9.11 14.60 -6.13
N TRP A 92 -8.94 14.41 -4.81
CA TRP A 92 -7.60 14.35 -4.24
C TRP A 92 -6.82 13.20 -4.84
N LYS A 93 -5.60 13.47 -5.30
CA LYS A 93 -4.75 12.48 -5.96
C LYS A 93 -3.51 12.19 -5.12
N PHE A 94 -3.17 10.92 -5.01
CA PHE A 94 -2.03 10.44 -4.24
C PHE A 94 -1.07 9.67 -5.15
N ASP A 95 0.23 9.92 -5.01
CA ASP A 95 1.25 9.13 -5.69
C ASP A 95 1.47 7.77 -5.01
N VAL A 96 2.39 6.96 -5.54
CA VAL A 96 2.69 5.60 -5.04
C VAL A 96 3.25 5.60 -3.61
N ASP A 97 3.84 6.70 -3.17
CA ASP A 97 4.35 6.87 -1.80
C ASP A 97 3.29 7.45 -0.85
N GLY A 98 2.06 7.67 -1.33
CA GLY A 98 0.95 8.21 -0.55
C GLY A 98 0.94 9.73 -0.42
N LYS A 99 1.89 10.45 -1.04
CA LYS A 99 1.92 11.90 -1.02
C LYS A 99 0.75 12.47 -1.82
N CYS A 100 0.02 13.45 -1.26
CA CYS A 100 -1.01 14.14 -2.02
C CYS A 100 -0.36 15.08 -3.05
N VAL A 101 -0.65 14.84 -4.34
CA VAL A 101 -0.07 15.60 -5.45
C VAL A 101 -1.04 16.56 -6.11
N ASP A 102 -2.36 16.40 -5.87
CA ASP A 102 -3.38 17.29 -6.41
C ASP A 102 -4.61 17.38 -5.50
N MET A 103 -5.17 18.58 -5.37
CA MET A 103 -6.37 18.91 -4.58
C MET A 103 -7.29 19.86 -5.36
N PRO A 104 -7.96 19.42 -6.41
CA PRO A 104 -8.75 20.30 -7.28
C PRO A 104 -9.94 20.96 -6.57
N SER A 105 -10.41 20.38 -5.47
CA SER A 105 -11.50 20.93 -4.65
C SER A 105 -11.07 22.06 -3.69
N VAL A 106 -9.76 22.38 -3.62
CA VAL A 106 -9.20 23.39 -2.74
C VAL A 106 -8.69 24.57 -3.59
N PRO A 107 -9.09 25.82 -3.30
CA PRO A 107 -8.54 26.98 -4.01
C PRO A 107 -7.02 27.06 -3.89
N ALA A 108 -6.31 27.38 -4.98
CA ALA A 108 -4.85 27.40 -5.03
C ALA A 108 -4.19 28.20 -3.88
N ARG A 109 -4.79 29.32 -3.46
CA ARG A 109 -4.31 30.13 -2.33
C ARG A 109 -4.39 29.45 -0.96
N MET A 110 -5.16 28.36 -0.88
CA MET A 110 -5.39 27.58 0.36
C MET A 110 -4.86 26.15 0.23
N ASP A 111 -4.07 25.89 -0.81
CA ASP A 111 -3.51 24.55 -1.07
C ASP A 111 -2.61 24.11 0.10
N PHE A 112 -2.88 22.94 0.64
CA PHE A 112 -2.13 22.31 1.73
C PHE A 112 -1.74 20.86 1.43
N LYS A 113 -1.76 20.47 0.14
CA LYS A 113 -1.48 19.09 -0.29
C LYS A 113 -0.15 18.53 0.26
N GLU A 114 0.87 19.38 0.42
CA GLU A 114 2.18 18.97 0.97
C GLU A 114 2.09 18.43 2.41
N LYS A 115 1.01 18.73 3.14
CA LYS A 115 0.79 18.28 4.52
C LYS A 115 -0.08 17.02 4.59
N VAL A 116 -0.53 16.50 3.44
CA VAL A 116 -1.48 15.38 3.37
C VAL A 116 -0.82 14.16 2.77
N HIS A 117 -0.91 13.06 3.50
CA HIS A 117 -0.40 11.76 3.04
C HIS A 117 -1.46 10.68 3.28
N ALA A 118 -1.67 9.82 2.31
CA ALA A 118 -2.30 8.53 2.52
C ALA A 118 -1.30 7.58 3.18
N LYS A 119 -1.77 6.68 4.03
CA LYS A 119 -0.90 5.65 4.62
C LYS A 119 -0.47 4.69 3.52
N ALA A 120 0.77 4.76 3.10
CA ALA A 120 1.37 3.92 2.07
C ALA A 120 2.52 3.11 2.64
N TYR A 121 2.84 2.00 1.99
CA TYR A 121 3.88 1.07 2.38
C TYR A 121 4.91 0.92 1.26
N LYS A 122 6.18 0.68 1.65
CA LYS A 122 7.23 0.38 0.67
C LYS A 122 6.94 -0.92 -0.05
N THR A 123 7.14 -0.88 -1.36
CA THR A 123 6.95 -2.01 -2.27
C THR A 123 8.26 -2.37 -2.94
N TYR A 124 8.39 -3.62 -3.28
CA TYR A 124 9.47 -4.14 -4.11
C TYR A 124 8.88 -5.13 -5.11
N GLU A 125 9.29 -5.06 -6.37
CA GLU A 125 8.86 -5.97 -7.41
C GLU A 125 10.01 -6.88 -7.79
N ALA A 126 9.83 -8.18 -7.64
CA ALA A 126 10.82 -9.18 -7.99
C ALA A 126 10.16 -10.49 -8.41
N ASN A 127 10.67 -11.08 -9.50
CA ASN A 127 10.30 -12.41 -9.96
C ASN A 127 8.78 -12.61 -10.15
N GLY A 128 8.10 -11.62 -10.74
CA GLY A 128 6.67 -11.67 -10.99
C GLY A 128 5.77 -11.44 -9.77
N LEU A 129 6.36 -11.13 -8.61
CA LEU A 129 5.66 -10.82 -7.37
C LEU A 129 5.88 -9.37 -6.95
N ILE A 130 4.84 -8.78 -6.38
CA ILE A 130 4.92 -7.52 -5.66
C ILE A 130 4.98 -7.85 -4.16
N TRP A 131 6.01 -7.33 -3.51
CA TRP A 131 6.26 -7.46 -2.09
C TRP A 131 5.93 -6.16 -1.39
N VAL A 132 5.44 -6.24 -0.17
CA VAL A 132 5.13 -5.09 0.68
C VAL A 132 5.84 -5.20 2.02
N TYR A 133 6.43 -4.10 2.46
CA TYR A 133 6.99 -3.97 3.80
C TYR A 133 6.07 -3.11 4.66
N MET A 134 5.52 -3.70 5.73
CA MET A 134 4.53 -3.03 6.59
C MET A 134 5.10 -2.60 7.96
N GLY A 135 6.43 -2.74 8.14
CA GLY A 135 7.11 -2.32 9.36
C GLY A 135 7.19 -0.81 9.53
N GLU A 136 7.59 -0.36 10.70
CA GLU A 136 7.65 1.06 11.04
C GLU A 136 8.74 1.81 10.28
N ASN A 137 9.87 1.15 9.98
CA ASN A 137 11.00 1.78 9.29
C ASN A 137 10.81 1.81 7.77
N GLN A 138 9.84 2.57 7.30
CA GLN A 138 9.56 2.74 5.88
C GLN A 138 10.68 3.45 5.11
N ALA A 139 11.53 4.21 5.79
CA ALA A 139 12.65 4.91 5.15
C ALA A 139 13.81 3.98 4.78
N SER A 140 14.00 2.90 5.55
CA SER A 140 15.08 1.93 5.35
C SER A 140 14.57 0.51 5.69
N PRO A 141 13.74 -0.08 4.82
CA PRO A 141 13.28 -1.45 5.03
C PRO A 141 14.46 -2.43 4.93
N PRO A 142 14.36 -3.61 5.54
CA PRO A 142 15.38 -4.65 5.39
C PRO A 142 15.51 -5.07 3.92
N PRO A 143 16.64 -5.64 3.50
CA PRO A 143 16.76 -6.21 2.16
C PRO A 143 15.71 -7.31 1.95
N LEU A 144 15.19 -7.43 0.72
CA LEU A 144 14.34 -8.55 0.36
C LEU A 144 15.19 -9.83 0.46
N PRO A 145 14.73 -10.89 1.16
CA PRO A 145 15.46 -12.15 1.20
C PRO A 145 15.53 -12.78 -0.19
N GLU A 146 16.67 -13.37 -0.51
CA GLU A 146 16.82 -14.20 -1.71
C GLU A 146 16.01 -15.50 -1.51
N ILE A 147 14.99 -15.67 -2.35
CA ILE A 147 14.15 -16.86 -2.33
C ILE A 147 14.48 -17.66 -3.58
N GLU A 148 15.17 -18.79 -3.42
CA GLU A 148 15.66 -19.63 -4.54
C GLU A 148 14.55 -19.95 -5.56
N ALA A 149 13.35 -20.31 -5.08
CA ALA A 149 12.20 -20.60 -5.95
C ALA A 149 11.76 -19.44 -6.86
N THR A 150 12.16 -18.21 -6.54
CA THR A 150 11.83 -17.00 -7.32
C THR A 150 13.02 -16.48 -8.15
N MET A 151 14.18 -17.14 -8.07
CA MET A 151 15.40 -16.72 -8.78
C MET A 151 15.56 -17.37 -10.16
N HIS A 152 14.71 -18.36 -10.49
CA HIS A 152 14.69 -19.01 -11.79
C HIS A 152 13.58 -18.43 -12.66
N PRO A 153 13.87 -18.09 -13.93
CA PRO A 153 12.90 -17.62 -14.89
C PRO A 153 11.86 -18.67 -15.27
#